data_bd55eeb6204e1ae8ca3519b04f2c112f
#
_entry.id   bd55eeb6204e1ae8ca3519b04f2c112f
#
_cell.length_a   1.000
_cell.length_b   1.000
_cell.length_c   1.000
_cell.angle_alpha   90.00
_cell.angle_beta   90.00
_cell.angle_gamma   90.00
#
_symmetry.space_group_name_H-M   'P 1'
#
loop_
_entity.id
_entity.type
_entity.pdbx_description
1 polymer ?
#
loop_
_entity_poly.entity_id
_entity_poly.type
_entity_poly.pdbx_seq_one_letter_code
_entity_poly.pdbx_strand_id
1 'polypeptide(L)'
;MKINFTFLFFLVSFATAKEADWPSQEIYFGSHVNSATAHDYTGDGKQEILFSAEGKFFMYFAPKYGKPFIFAKAEPRYAKMKPRCIHCVLHDVDGDGDLDFVGSYVREVFWLECPDQNPTSTTWEMHLITDEIFGVHCIRSFDIDQDGKNDLITNDFSDDKGPYSRSVCWLNPNLSKKKPITWTIIPLAKGTAQGGSHYFDFGDINGDGLIDFAMGAKGKPFENGNYFAIYYSQKDITKPWRKELLPGAGKQFGATHAAPADVNGDGKIDILATRGHGVGVMWFEAPDWKQHMIDETIDSTHSTDFGDIDGDGDIDMSTVGYESKLAVWYENDGRGNFNRHILSRDQMAYDTMITDLDGDGHNDILVAGQRSQNVVWFKNPRE
;
A
#
# COMPACT_ATOMS: atom_id res chain seq x y z
N MET A 1 24.76 -22.40 -53.18
CA MET A 1 23.56 -22.18 -52.36
C MET A 1 23.92 -21.15 -51.28
N LYS A 2 23.58 -19.89 -51.48
CA LYS A 2 23.88 -18.80 -50.54
C LYS A 2 22.70 -18.70 -49.59
N ILE A 3 22.95 -18.96 -48.30
CA ILE A 3 21.95 -18.82 -47.22
C ILE A 3 22.02 -17.38 -46.73
N ASN A 4 21.00 -16.58 -47.04
CA ASN A 4 20.86 -15.24 -46.49
C ASN A 4 20.26 -15.36 -45.10
N PHE A 5 21.03 -14.98 -44.08
CA PHE A 5 20.50 -14.77 -42.73
C PHE A 5 19.95 -13.33 -42.65
N THR A 6 18.62 -13.22 -42.58
CA THR A 6 17.97 -11.95 -42.25
C THR A 6 17.97 -11.82 -40.72
N PHE A 7 18.80 -10.94 -40.18
CA PHE A 7 18.72 -10.55 -38.78
C PHE A 7 17.52 -9.63 -38.61
N LEU A 8 16.51 -10.14 -37.91
CA LEU A 8 15.40 -9.31 -37.42
C LEU A 8 15.90 -8.55 -36.17
N PHE A 9 16.19 -7.27 -36.31
CA PHE A 9 16.41 -6.40 -35.16
C PHE A 9 15.04 -6.11 -34.53
N PHE A 10 14.77 -6.70 -33.36
CA PHE A 10 13.75 -6.17 -32.47
C PHE A 10 14.25 -4.83 -31.93
N LEU A 11 13.66 -3.74 -32.37
CA LEU A 11 13.77 -2.45 -31.70
C LEU A 11 13.01 -2.58 -30.36
N VAL A 12 13.73 -2.81 -29.27
CA VAL A 12 13.23 -2.57 -27.94
C VAL A 12 13.19 -1.05 -27.79
N SER A 13 12.04 -0.47 -27.85
CA SER A 13 11.84 0.93 -27.54
C SER A 13 12.00 1.08 -26.02
N PHE A 14 13.17 1.51 -25.58
CA PHE A 14 13.33 2.00 -24.22
C PHE A 14 12.54 3.29 -24.10
N ALA A 15 11.46 3.29 -23.33
CA ALA A 15 10.79 4.50 -22.92
C ALA A 15 11.85 5.42 -22.27
N THR A 16 12.09 6.59 -22.83
CA THR A 16 13.00 7.57 -22.24
C THR A 16 12.35 8.12 -20.98
N ALA A 17 12.94 7.84 -19.83
CA ALA A 17 12.48 8.43 -18.58
C ALA A 17 12.53 9.95 -18.66
N LYS A 18 11.41 10.61 -18.38
CA LYS A 18 11.29 12.06 -18.36
C LYS A 18 11.36 12.52 -16.89
N GLU A 19 12.09 13.58 -16.62
CA GLU A 19 11.98 14.27 -15.33
C GLU A 19 10.59 14.92 -15.25
N ALA A 20 9.90 14.67 -14.15
CA ALA A 20 8.64 15.36 -13.86
C ALA A 20 8.98 16.71 -13.19
N ASP A 21 8.53 17.80 -13.77
CA ASP A 21 8.72 19.15 -13.22
C ASP A 21 7.62 19.46 -12.20
N TRP A 22 7.52 18.60 -11.18
CA TRP A 22 6.55 18.75 -10.12
C TRP A 22 7.12 19.53 -8.95
N PRO A 23 6.45 20.61 -8.48
CA PRO A 23 6.81 21.24 -7.24
C PRO A 23 6.80 20.25 -6.08
N SER A 24 7.79 20.32 -5.20
CA SER A 24 7.85 19.44 -4.03
C SER A 24 8.02 20.22 -2.75
N GLN A 25 7.42 19.72 -1.67
CA GLN A 25 7.58 20.24 -0.33
C GLN A 25 7.98 19.13 0.63
N GLU A 26 9.10 19.32 1.34
CA GLU A 26 9.46 18.47 2.47
C GLU A 26 8.61 18.87 3.68
N ILE A 27 7.72 17.96 4.11
CA ILE A 27 6.79 18.15 5.22
C ILE A 27 7.50 17.89 6.55
N TYR A 28 8.34 16.85 6.57
CA TYR A 28 9.09 16.41 7.75
C TYR A 28 10.46 15.93 7.33
N PHE A 29 11.44 16.25 8.19
CA PHE A 29 12.78 15.67 8.14
C PHE A 29 13.27 15.38 9.57
N GLY A 30 13.84 14.20 9.81
CA GLY A 30 14.41 13.90 11.13
C GLY A 30 14.59 12.42 11.44
N SER A 31 13.67 11.57 11.11
CA SER A 31 13.71 10.13 11.43
C SER A 31 13.00 9.29 10.37
N HIS A 32 13.18 7.98 10.46
CA HIS A 32 12.52 7.03 9.57
C HIS A 32 11.00 7.13 9.64
N VAL A 33 10.35 7.29 8.49
CA VAL A 33 8.90 7.19 8.31
C VAL A 33 8.63 6.07 7.32
N ASN A 34 7.92 5.03 7.74
CA ASN A 34 7.66 3.89 6.87
C ASN A 34 6.39 4.09 6.04
N SER A 35 5.38 4.74 6.62
CA SER A 35 4.08 4.96 6.00
C SER A 35 3.50 6.28 6.47
N ALA A 36 2.77 6.96 5.61
CA ALA A 36 2.02 8.18 5.89
C ALA A 36 0.64 8.09 5.25
N THR A 37 -0.32 8.80 5.83
CA THR A 37 -1.69 8.87 5.33
C THR A 37 -2.21 10.30 5.45
N ALA A 38 -3.34 10.61 4.80
CA ALA A 38 -3.89 11.95 4.80
C ALA A 38 -5.42 11.93 4.84
N HIS A 39 -6.01 12.95 5.48
CA HIS A 39 -7.46 13.17 5.53
C HIS A 39 -7.75 14.60 5.97
N ASP A 40 -8.87 15.15 5.52
CA ASP A 40 -9.34 16.48 5.93
C ASP A 40 -10.08 16.43 7.29
N TYR A 41 -9.32 16.59 8.38
CA TYR A 41 -9.86 16.66 9.75
C TYR A 41 -10.33 18.08 10.15
N THR A 42 -9.96 19.10 9.37
CA THR A 42 -10.37 20.49 9.61
C THR A 42 -11.66 20.86 8.90
N GLY A 43 -12.06 20.12 7.88
CA GLY A 43 -13.23 20.38 7.04
C GLY A 43 -13.03 21.55 6.09
N ASP A 44 -11.77 21.91 5.75
CA ASP A 44 -11.46 23.03 4.87
C ASP A 44 -11.23 22.62 3.40
N GLY A 45 -11.39 21.34 3.09
CA GLY A 45 -11.19 20.74 1.77
C GLY A 45 -9.74 20.40 1.46
N LYS A 46 -8.83 20.50 2.43
CA LYS A 46 -7.42 20.17 2.31
C LYS A 46 -7.05 19.10 3.32
N GLN A 47 -6.11 18.23 2.97
CA GLN A 47 -5.84 17.08 3.82
C GLN A 47 -4.69 17.34 4.80
N GLU A 48 -4.90 17.00 6.06
CA GLU A 48 -3.86 16.85 7.07
C GLU A 48 -3.07 15.58 6.79
N ILE A 49 -1.73 15.64 6.96
CA ILE A 49 -0.84 14.49 6.77
C ILE A 49 -0.53 13.88 8.13
N LEU A 50 -0.80 12.58 8.28
CA LEU A 50 -0.59 11.81 9.50
C LEU A 50 0.45 10.72 9.31
N PHE A 51 1.38 10.59 10.25
CA PHE A 51 2.38 9.51 10.28
C PHE A 51 2.97 9.32 11.67
N SER A 52 3.75 8.25 11.83
CA SER A 52 4.49 7.96 13.06
C SER A 52 6.00 8.01 12.86
N ALA A 53 6.69 8.69 13.78
CA ALA A 53 8.14 8.72 13.86
C ALA A 53 8.59 8.86 15.32
N GLU A 54 9.69 8.20 15.71
CA GLU A 54 10.31 8.30 17.04
C GLU A 54 9.36 8.06 18.22
N GLY A 55 8.36 7.21 18.06
CA GLY A 55 7.36 6.95 19.08
C GLY A 55 6.34 8.06 19.30
N LYS A 56 6.20 8.94 18.34
CA LYS A 56 5.18 9.99 18.30
C LYS A 56 4.35 9.85 17.04
N PHE A 57 3.12 10.36 17.09
CA PHE A 57 2.21 10.46 15.97
C PHE A 57 1.98 11.93 15.67
N PHE A 58 2.27 12.30 14.44
CA PHE A 58 2.26 13.67 13.96
C PHE A 58 1.09 13.90 13.01
N MET A 59 0.46 15.05 13.15
CA MET A 59 -0.51 15.61 12.20
C MET A 59 0.01 16.95 11.72
N TYR A 60 0.23 17.08 10.43
CA TYR A 60 0.67 18.32 9.78
C TYR A 60 -0.48 18.94 9.01
N PHE A 61 -0.68 20.23 9.17
CA PHE A 61 -1.83 20.96 8.65
C PHE A 61 -1.57 21.62 7.31
N ALA A 62 -2.46 21.36 6.35
CA ALA A 62 -2.49 22.04 5.07
C ALA A 62 -2.75 23.55 5.23
N PRO A 63 -2.41 24.39 4.26
CA PRO A 63 -1.54 24.10 3.09
C PRO A 63 -0.05 24.29 3.38
N LYS A 64 0.30 24.74 4.59
CA LYS A 64 1.68 25.14 4.92
C LYS A 64 2.52 24.01 5.47
N TYR A 65 1.86 23.01 6.05
CA TYR A 65 2.51 21.87 6.71
C TYR A 65 3.68 22.28 7.63
N GLY A 66 3.45 23.31 8.41
CA GLY A 66 4.49 23.92 9.28
C GLY A 66 4.68 23.13 10.58
N LYS A 67 4.32 23.73 11.74
CA LYS A 67 4.44 23.07 13.04
C LYS A 67 3.37 21.99 13.21
N PRO A 68 3.74 20.71 13.47
CA PRO A 68 2.77 19.64 13.66
C PRO A 68 2.06 19.70 15.01
N PHE A 69 0.90 19.08 15.07
CA PHE A 69 0.29 18.59 16.29
C PHE A 69 0.77 17.16 16.56
N ILE A 70 1.20 16.88 17.79
CA ILE A 70 1.50 15.51 18.24
C ILE A 70 0.23 14.95 18.84
N PHE A 71 -0.54 14.22 18.04
CA PHE A 71 -1.86 13.76 18.44
C PHE A 71 -1.82 12.48 19.31
N ALA A 72 -0.70 11.72 19.30
CA ALA A 72 -0.49 10.62 20.20
C ALA A 72 1.01 10.35 20.44
N LYS A 73 1.29 9.51 21.44
CA LYS A 73 2.63 8.97 21.72
C LYS A 73 2.51 7.47 21.94
N ALA A 74 3.54 6.73 21.52
CA ALA A 74 3.63 5.32 21.80
C ALA A 74 3.61 5.07 23.32
N GLU A 75 2.98 3.97 23.73
CA GLU A 75 2.96 3.58 25.12
C GLU A 75 4.37 3.40 25.71
N PRO A 76 4.54 3.63 27.04
CA PRO A 76 5.85 3.56 27.72
C PRO A 76 6.58 2.23 27.54
N ARG A 77 5.86 1.11 27.36
CA ARG A 77 6.46 -0.22 27.09
C ARG A 77 7.31 -0.23 25.81
N TYR A 78 7.01 0.63 24.85
CA TYR A 78 7.75 0.77 23.59
C TYR A 78 8.72 1.94 23.56
N ALA A 79 8.68 2.86 24.53
CA ALA A 79 9.45 4.10 24.52
C ALA A 79 10.97 3.88 24.33
N LYS A 80 11.51 2.76 24.86
CA LYS A 80 12.93 2.39 24.70
C LYS A 80 13.29 1.96 23.28
N MET A 81 12.33 1.48 22.51
CA MET A 81 12.52 0.98 21.14
C MET A 81 12.33 2.07 20.08
N LYS A 82 11.87 3.27 20.47
CA LYS A 82 11.47 4.36 19.55
C LYS A 82 10.60 3.80 18.41
N PRO A 83 9.47 3.20 18.74
CA PRO A 83 8.66 2.51 17.75
C PRO A 83 8.17 3.47 16.68
N ARG A 84 8.09 2.97 15.47
CA ARG A 84 7.41 3.59 14.33
C ARG A 84 6.42 2.60 13.77
N CYS A 85 5.35 3.07 13.19
CA CYS A 85 4.46 2.20 12.44
C CYS A 85 5.22 1.55 11.29
N ILE A 86 4.98 0.27 11.08
CA ILE A 86 5.41 -0.44 9.87
C ILE A 86 4.50 -0.01 8.73
N HIS A 87 3.19 -0.03 8.98
CA HIS A 87 2.17 0.43 8.06
C HIS A 87 1.04 1.13 8.82
N CYS A 88 0.33 2.05 8.19
CA CYS A 88 -0.84 2.71 8.74
C CYS A 88 -1.93 2.90 7.69
N VAL A 89 -3.16 3.03 8.15
CA VAL A 89 -4.35 3.31 7.34
C VAL A 89 -5.36 4.09 8.19
N LEU A 90 -6.27 4.80 7.54
CA LEU A 90 -7.43 5.40 8.19
C LEU A 90 -8.65 4.48 8.07
N HIS A 91 -9.41 4.35 9.15
CA HIS A 91 -10.56 3.46 9.21
C HIS A 91 -11.50 3.90 10.34
N ASP A 92 -12.80 3.92 10.10
CA ASP A 92 -13.82 4.13 11.14
C ASP A 92 -13.96 2.84 11.96
N VAL A 93 -13.18 2.73 13.05
CA VAL A 93 -13.04 1.49 13.84
C VAL A 93 -14.25 1.23 14.72
N ASP A 94 -14.84 2.26 15.30
CA ASP A 94 -15.92 2.11 16.27
C ASP A 94 -17.31 2.43 15.71
N GLY A 95 -17.38 2.83 14.43
CA GLY A 95 -18.61 3.02 13.69
C GLY A 95 -19.30 4.34 14.01
N ASP A 96 -18.59 5.37 14.49
CA ASP A 96 -19.13 6.67 14.84
C ASP A 96 -19.11 7.67 13.69
N GLY A 97 -18.42 7.33 12.59
CA GLY A 97 -18.39 8.05 11.32
C GLY A 97 -17.17 8.94 11.12
N ASP A 98 -16.27 9.05 12.10
CA ASP A 98 -14.98 9.68 11.89
C ASP A 98 -13.86 8.63 11.59
N LEU A 99 -12.73 9.08 11.03
CA LEU A 99 -11.65 8.19 10.68
C LEU A 99 -10.58 8.16 11.76
N ASP A 100 -10.40 6.97 12.32
CA ASP A 100 -9.33 6.65 13.25
C ASP A 100 -8.01 6.35 12.53
N PHE A 101 -6.90 6.50 13.24
CA PHE A 101 -5.60 6.08 12.75
C PHE A 101 -5.30 4.64 13.22
N VAL A 102 -5.27 3.70 12.28
CA VAL A 102 -4.87 2.32 12.55
C VAL A 102 -3.41 2.14 12.16
N GLY A 103 -2.62 1.55 13.04
CA GLY A 103 -1.20 1.32 12.80
C GLY A 103 -0.72 -0.04 13.30
N SER A 104 0.44 -0.46 12.80
CA SER A 104 1.11 -1.66 13.25
C SER A 104 2.50 -1.38 13.79
N TYR A 105 2.85 -2.08 14.86
CA TYR A 105 4.23 -2.38 15.22
C TYR A 105 4.58 -3.81 14.77
N VAL A 106 5.82 -4.23 14.99
CA VAL A 106 6.26 -5.58 14.58
C VAL A 106 5.37 -6.72 15.12
N ARG A 107 4.74 -6.52 16.28
CA ARG A 107 3.96 -7.56 16.97
C ARG A 107 2.59 -7.10 17.44
N GLU A 108 2.11 -5.97 16.98
CA GLU A 108 0.84 -5.42 17.43
C GLU A 108 0.18 -4.64 16.31
N VAL A 109 -1.13 -4.76 16.23
CA VAL A 109 -2.02 -3.85 15.52
C VAL A 109 -2.78 -3.06 16.58
N PHE A 110 -2.82 -1.76 16.44
CA PHE A 110 -3.48 -0.82 17.34
C PHE A 110 -4.23 0.25 16.55
N TRP A 111 -5.11 0.94 17.21
CA TRP A 111 -5.75 2.13 16.66
C TRP A 111 -5.69 3.30 17.64
N LEU A 112 -5.72 4.49 17.10
CA LEU A 112 -5.81 5.74 17.83
C LEU A 112 -7.17 6.31 17.53
N GLU A 113 -8.01 6.40 18.57
CA GLU A 113 -9.37 6.87 18.49
C GLU A 113 -9.42 8.36 18.19
N CYS A 114 -10.04 8.73 17.08
CA CYS A 114 -10.31 10.11 16.73
C CYS A 114 -11.31 10.69 17.73
N PRO A 115 -11.06 11.84 18.36
CA PRO A 115 -12.00 12.42 19.29
C PRO A 115 -13.18 13.08 18.57
N ASP A 116 -14.42 12.82 19.00
CA ASP A 116 -15.67 13.46 18.52
C ASP A 116 -15.57 14.99 18.44
N GLN A 117 -14.73 15.61 19.25
CA GLN A 117 -14.57 17.06 19.32
C GLN A 117 -13.11 17.48 19.24
N ASN A 118 -12.85 18.42 18.32
CA ASN A 118 -11.53 19.04 18.15
C ASN A 118 -10.40 18.00 17.88
N PRO A 119 -10.55 17.12 16.88
CA PRO A 119 -9.56 16.06 16.58
C PRO A 119 -8.15 16.62 16.29
N THR A 120 -8.08 17.87 15.85
CA THR A 120 -6.85 18.58 15.50
C THR A 120 -6.12 19.24 16.69
N SER A 121 -6.65 19.12 17.90
CA SER A 121 -6.05 19.71 19.11
C SER A 121 -6.19 18.84 20.37
N THR A 122 -7.00 17.79 20.31
CA THR A 122 -7.16 16.81 21.40
C THR A 122 -6.28 15.60 21.13
N THR A 123 -5.59 15.09 22.14
CA THR A 123 -4.79 13.85 22.00
C THR A 123 -5.68 12.64 21.86
N TRP A 124 -5.33 11.77 20.91
CA TRP A 124 -6.05 10.56 20.59
C TRP A 124 -5.65 9.41 21.53
N GLU A 125 -6.61 8.60 21.95
CA GLU A 125 -6.38 7.47 22.83
C GLU A 125 -5.95 6.24 22.03
N MET A 126 -4.94 5.50 22.54
CA MET A 126 -4.42 4.30 21.88
C MET A 126 -5.08 3.05 22.43
N HIS A 127 -5.59 2.21 21.55
CA HIS A 127 -6.23 0.94 21.85
C HIS A 127 -5.56 -0.22 21.10
N LEU A 128 -5.38 -1.35 21.79
CA LEU A 128 -4.85 -2.55 21.16
C LEU A 128 -5.97 -3.26 20.37
N ILE A 129 -5.69 -3.63 19.14
CA ILE A 129 -6.54 -4.53 18.35
C ILE A 129 -6.11 -5.97 18.60
N THR A 130 -4.84 -6.30 18.35
CA THR A 130 -4.29 -7.64 18.56
C THR A 130 -2.76 -7.60 18.73
N ASP A 131 -2.24 -8.55 19.49
CA ASP A 131 -0.81 -8.89 19.61
C ASP A 131 -0.50 -10.33 19.16
N GLU A 132 -1.44 -10.96 18.46
CA GLU A 132 -1.35 -12.35 17.98
C GLU A 132 -0.90 -12.48 16.51
N ILE A 133 -0.81 -11.34 15.78
CA ILE A 133 -0.35 -11.29 14.38
C ILE A 133 1.04 -10.65 14.36
N PHE A 134 2.00 -11.31 13.72
CA PHE A 134 3.40 -10.92 13.79
C PHE A 134 3.94 -10.41 12.45
N GLY A 135 4.80 -9.39 12.54
CA GLY A 135 5.46 -8.84 11.38
C GLY A 135 4.52 -8.18 10.38
N VAL A 136 3.46 -7.55 10.85
CA VAL A 136 2.48 -6.87 9.99
C VAL A 136 3.20 -5.92 9.03
N HIS A 137 3.02 -6.14 7.73
CA HIS A 137 3.61 -5.33 6.66
C HIS A 137 2.57 -4.62 5.81
N CYS A 138 1.30 -5.02 5.91
CA CYS A 138 0.20 -4.39 5.21
C CYS A 138 -1.04 -4.34 6.09
N ILE A 139 -1.71 -3.20 6.10
CA ILE A 139 -3.07 -3.03 6.65
C ILE A 139 -3.89 -2.36 5.56
N ARG A 140 -5.10 -2.85 5.31
CA ARG A 140 -6.04 -2.27 4.35
C ARG A 140 -7.39 -2.05 5.00
N SER A 141 -8.05 -0.97 4.60
CA SER A 141 -9.43 -0.65 4.90
C SER A 141 -10.23 -0.80 3.62
N PHE A 142 -11.05 -1.82 3.49
CA PHE A 142 -11.80 -2.16 2.28
C PHE A 142 -13.05 -2.96 2.61
N ASP A 143 -14.17 -2.72 1.96
CA ASP A 143 -15.43 -3.44 2.15
C ASP A 143 -15.37 -4.81 1.45
N ILE A 144 -14.91 -5.84 2.18
CA ILE A 144 -14.70 -7.18 1.60
C ILE A 144 -15.96 -8.04 1.63
N ASP A 145 -16.94 -7.71 2.47
CA ASP A 145 -18.22 -8.44 2.57
C ASP A 145 -19.38 -7.73 1.87
N GLN A 146 -19.10 -6.55 1.30
CA GLN A 146 -20.03 -5.73 0.52
C GLN A 146 -21.25 -5.27 1.34
N ASP A 147 -21.08 -5.03 2.64
CA ASP A 147 -22.12 -4.51 3.51
C ASP A 147 -22.25 -2.98 3.49
N GLY A 148 -21.38 -2.29 2.74
CA GLY A 148 -21.30 -0.84 2.59
C GLY A 148 -20.41 -0.16 3.63
N LYS A 149 -19.67 -0.93 4.43
CA LYS A 149 -18.67 -0.44 5.37
C LYS A 149 -17.32 -1.08 5.09
N ASN A 150 -16.28 -0.30 5.26
CA ASN A 150 -14.95 -0.86 5.13
C ASN A 150 -14.63 -1.80 6.29
N ASP A 151 -13.94 -2.88 5.98
CA ASP A 151 -13.33 -3.83 6.90
C ASP A 151 -11.87 -3.51 7.10
N LEU A 152 -11.28 -4.03 8.16
CA LEU A 152 -9.86 -3.91 8.45
C LEU A 152 -9.15 -5.24 8.23
N ILE A 153 -8.19 -5.26 7.30
CA ILE A 153 -7.49 -6.47 6.90
C ILE A 153 -5.98 -6.31 7.06
N THR A 154 -5.29 -7.34 7.55
CA THR A 154 -3.84 -7.35 7.75
C THR A 154 -3.20 -8.69 7.43
N ASN A 155 -1.88 -8.74 7.34
CA ASN A 155 -1.13 -9.98 7.10
C ASN A 155 -0.19 -10.32 8.25
N ASP A 156 0.08 -11.61 8.42
CA ASP A 156 1.21 -12.14 9.18
C ASP A 156 2.36 -12.40 8.19
N PHE A 157 3.36 -11.51 8.25
CA PHE A 157 4.57 -11.61 7.41
C PHE A 157 5.53 -12.69 7.90
N SER A 158 5.46 -13.02 9.18
CA SER A 158 6.42 -13.94 9.80
C SER A 158 6.09 -15.40 9.50
N ASP A 159 7.10 -16.26 9.57
CA ASP A 159 6.93 -17.70 9.59
C ASP A 159 6.89 -18.25 11.04
N ASP A 160 6.58 -17.38 12.01
CA ASP A 160 6.45 -17.74 13.42
C ASP A 160 5.34 -18.77 13.64
N LYS A 161 5.36 -19.42 14.79
CA LYS A 161 4.37 -20.46 15.17
C LYS A 161 3.09 -19.87 15.80
N GLY A 162 2.77 -18.62 15.50
CA GLY A 162 1.55 -17.99 16.00
C GLY A 162 0.28 -18.59 15.40
N PRO A 163 -0.89 -18.32 16.01
CA PRO A 163 -2.18 -18.89 15.57
C PRO A 163 -2.56 -18.43 14.16
N TYR A 164 -2.07 -17.29 13.72
CA TYR A 164 -2.34 -16.67 12.42
C TYR A 164 -1.14 -16.66 11.48
N SER A 165 -0.07 -17.41 11.81
CA SER A 165 1.12 -17.50 11.00
C SER A 165 0.80 -17.79 9.53
N ARG A 166 1.48 -17.06 8.63
CA ARG A 166 1.34 -17.20 7.17
C ARG A 166 -0.08 -16.96 6.66
N SER A 167 -0.77 -16.01 7.25
CA SER A 167 -2.18 -15.72 6.93
C SER A 167 -2.36 -14.25 6.52
N VAL A 168 -3.43 -14.00 5.75
CA VAL A 168 -4.08 -12.70 5.64
C VAL A 168 -5.35 -12.81 6.45
N CYS A 169 -5.62 -11.84 7.31
CA CYS A 169 -6.65 -11.90 8.32
C CYS A 169 -7.57 -10.67 8.27
N TRP A 170 -8.85 -10.91 8.35
CA TRP A 170 -9.86 -9.91 8.63
C TRP A 170 -9.96 -9.69 10.13
N LEU A 171 -9.79 -8.45 10.57
CA LEU A 171 -9.94 -7.99 11.93
C LEU A 171 -11.36 -7.44 12.10
N ASN A 172 -12.30 -8.31 12.52
CA ASN A 172 -13.71 -7.96 12.60
C ASN A 172 -14.05 -7.44 14.01
N PRO A 173 -14.42 -6.14 14.17
CA PRO A 173 -14.77 -5.56 15.46
C PRO A 173 -16.16 -6.00 15.92
N ASN A 174 -16.31 -6.27 17.22
CA ASN A 174 -17.63 -6.51 17.82
C ASN A 174 -18.21 -5.18 18.34
N LEU A 175 -18.92 -4.46 17.47
CA LEU A 175 -19.55 -3.17 17.78
C LEU A 175 -20.85 -3.28 18.57
N SER A 176 -21.34 -4.49 18.86
CA SER A 176 -22.57 -4.71 19.67
C SER A 176 -22.39 -4.37 21.15
N LYS A 177 -21.13 -4.23 21.62
CA LYS A 177 -20.77 -3.90 22.99
C LYS A 177 -20.18 -2.51 23.07
N LYS A 178 -20.48 -1.81 24.16
CA LYS A 178 -19.76 -0.57 24.50
C LYS A 178 -18.27 -0.88 24.72
N LYS A 179 -17.41 0.10 24.48
CA LYS A 179 -15.95 0.01 24.69
C LYS A 179 -15.59 -0.73 26.01
N PRO A 180 -14.54 -1.56 26.05
CA PRO A 180 -13.59 -1.76 24.94
C PRO A 180 -14.14 -2.68 23.84
N ILE A 181 -13.81 -2.33 22.58
CA ILE A 181 -14.12 -3.15 21.40
C ILE A 181 -13.37 -4.48 21.54
N THR A 182 -14.05 -5.57 21.24
CA THR A 182 -13.44 -6.91 21.14
C THR A 182 -13.38 -7.34 19.69
N TRP A 183 -12.35 -8.09 19.32
CA TRP A 183 -12.07 -8.43 17.94
C TRP A 183 -12.23 -9.93 17.67
N THR A 184 -12.75 -10.26 16.51
CA THR A 184 -12.72 -11.61 15.97
C THR A 184 -11.77 -11.64 14.80
N ILE A 185 -10.68 -12.42 14.88
CA ILE A 185 -9.69 -12.53 13.81
C ILE A 185 -10.07 -13.72 12.92
N ILE A 186 -10.36 -13.42 11.65
CA ILE A 186 -10.81 -14.40 10.65
C ILE A 186 -9.73 -14.55 9.58
N PRO A 187 -9.02 -15.71 9.52
CA PRO A 187 -7.97 -15.92 8.52
C PRO A 187 -8.56 -16.24 7.14
N LEU A 188 -8.44 -15.30 6.22
CA LEU A 188 -8.87 -15.43 4.81
C LEU A 188 -7.90 -16.36 4.03
N ALA A 189 -6.59 -16.18 4.21
CA ALA A 189 -5.54 -17.01 3.60
C ALA A 189 -4.86 -17.90 4.62
N LYS A 190 -5.63 -18.71 5.37
CA LYS A 190 -5.17 -19.49 6.53
C LYS A 190 -3.96 -20.37 6.22
N GLY A 191 -2.76 -19.96 6.70
CA GLY A 191 -1.51 -20.70 6.54
C GLY A 191 -0.98 -20.82 5.11
N THR A 192 -1.61 -20.17 4.13
CA THR A 192 -1.25 -20.27 2.70
C THR A 192 -0.54 -19.02 2.16
N ALA A 193 -0.50 -17.91 2.92
CA ALA A 193 0.24 -16.70 2.59
C ALA A 193 1.72 -16.79 3.04
N GLN A 194 2.33 -17.94 2.81
CA GLN A 194 3.71 -18.25 3.21
C GLN A 194 4.75 -17.55 2.34
N GLY A 195 5.99 -17.48 2.81
CA GLY A 195 7.10 -16.96 2.02
C GLY A 195 7.35 -15.47 2.19
N GLY A 196 6.87 -14.88 3.27
CA GLY A 196 6.99 -13.45 3.56
C GLY A 196 6.02 -12.62 2.74
N SER A 197 4.71 -12.77 3.03
CA SER A 197 3.64 -11.98 2.43
C SER A 197 3.85 -10.49 2.69
N HIS A 198 3.66 -9.66 1.66
CA HIS A 198 3.83 -8.22 1.79
C HIS A 198 2.50 -7.50 1.56
N TYR A 199 2.47 -6.62 0.55
CA TYR A 199 1.29 -5.82 0.26
C TYR A 199 0.30 -6.58 -0.59
N PHE A 200 -0.98 -6.31 -0.35
CA PHE A 200 -2.11 -6.88 -1.07
C PHE A 200 -3.18 -5.82 -1.27
N ASP A 201 -3.98 -5.96 -2.33
CA ASP A 201 -5.15 -5.15 -2.57
C ASP A 201 -6.30 -6.00 -3.11
N PHE A 202 -7.51 -5.42 -3.10
CA PHE A 202 -8.79 -6.09 -3.30
C PHE A 202 -9.47 -5.67 -4.59
N GLY A 203 -10.30 -6.57 -5.14
CA GLY A 203 -11.18 -6.32 -6.28
C GLY A 203 -11.90 -7.59 -6.70
N ASP A 204 -12.95 -7.47 -7.49
CA ASP A 204 -13.60 -8.62 -8.14
C ASP A 204 -12.77 -9.07 -9.35
N ILE A 205 -11.73 -9.89 -9.08
CA ILE A 205 -10.71 -10.25 -10.08
C ILE A 205 -11.25 -11.15 -11.17
N ASN A 206 -12.21 -12.01 -10.82
CA ASN A 206 -12.75 -13.02 -11.75
C ASN A 206 -14.11 -12.63 -12.34
N GLY A 207 -14.71 -11.50 -11.93
CA GLY A 207 -15.98 -11.00 -12.41
C GLY A 207 -17.20 -11.78 -11.88
N ASP A 208 -17.07 -12.46 -10.72
CA ASP A 208 -18.17 -13.24 -10.13
C ASP A 208 -19.02 -12.43 -9.13
N GLY A 209 -18.68 -11.16 -8.91
CA GLY A 209 -19.35 -10.24 -8.02
C GLY A 209 -18.90 -10.34 -6.55
N LEU A 210 -17.91 -11.17 -6.24
CA LEU A 210 -17.31 -11.25 -4.90
C LEU A 210 -15.94 -10.57 -4.88
N ILE A 211 -15.55 -10.09 -3.72
CA ILE A 211 -14.26 -9.43 -3.56
C ILE A 211 -13.15 -10.47 -3.33
N ASP A 212 -12.14 -10.43 -4.19
CA ASP A 212 -10.92 -11.21 -4.14
C ASP A 212 -9.74 -10.34 -3.67
N PHE A 213 -8.56 -10.93 -3.44
CA PHE A 213 -7.34 -10.15 -3.28
C PHE A 213 -6.15 -10.74 -4.02
N ALA A 214 -5.21 -9.88 -4.42
CA ALA A 214 -3.92 -10.27 -4.94
C ALA A 214 -2.80 -9.88 -3.99
N MET A 215 -1.71 -10.66 -3.92
CA MET A 215 -0.57 -10.38 -3.03
C MET A 215 0.76 -10.86 -3.59
N GLY A 216 1.86 -10.23 -3.11
CA GLY A 216 3.21 -10.70 -3.31
C GLY A 216 3.80 -11.39 -2.08
N ALA A 217 4.73 -12.33 -2.30
CA ALA A 217 5.52 -12.98 -1.25
C ALA A 217 7.00 -13.03 -1.65
N LYS A 218 7.83 -12.35 -0.88
CA LYS A 218 9.19 -11.98 -1.30
C LYS A 218 10.21 -13.13 -1.39
N GLY A 219 9.98 -14.22 -0.69
CA GLY A 219 10.96 -15.29 -0.53
C GLY A 219 11.95 -15.03 0.60
N LYS A 220 13.23 -15.21 0.35
CA LYS A 220 14.28 -15.18 1.41
C LYS A 220 14.11 -14.04 2.41
N PRO A 221 14.30 -14.27 3.70
CA PRO A 221 14.79 -15.53 4.30
C PRO A 221 13.72 -16.63 4.45
N PHE A 222 12.48 -16.39 4.06
CA PHE A 222 11.37 -17.33 4.17
C PHE A 222 11.39 -18.35 3.03
N GLU A 223 10.94 -19.56 3.33
CA GLU A 223 10.75 -20.60 2.32
C GLU A 223 9.41 -20.42 1.57
N ASN A 224 9.33 -21.00 0.36
CA ASN A 224 8.11 -21.04 -0.46
C ASN A 224 7.54 -19.67 -0.82
N GLY A 225 8.40 -18.65 -0.96
CA GLY A 225 8.06 -17.33 -1.48
C GLY A 225 8.43 -17.15 -2.95
N ASN A 226 8.74 -15.91 -3.35
CA ASN A 226 9.06 -15.51 -4.72
C ASN A 226 7.88 -15.75 -5.68
N TYR A 227 6.70 -15.35 -5.30
CA TYR A 227 5.50 -15.47 -6.11
C TYR A 227 4.56 -14.27 -5.95
N PHE A 228 3.71 -14.07 -6.95
CA PHE A 228 2.46 -13.37 -6.85
C PHE A 228 1.31 -14.38 -6.86
N ALA A 229 0.24 -14.08 -6.16
CA ALA A 229 -0.92 -14.97 -6.07
C ALA A 229 -2.21 -14.18 -5.97
N ILE A 230 -3.29 -14.77 -6.46
CA ILE A 230 -4.66 -14.33 -6.26
C ILE A 230 -5.32 -15.27 -5.26
N TYR A 231 -6.14 -14.70 -4.40
CA TYR A 231 -6.99 -15.44 -3.47
C TYR A 231 -8.44 -15.11 -3.78
N TYR A 232 -9.13 -16.08 -4.31
CA TYR A 232 -10.55 -15.99 -4.66
C TYR A 232 -11.41 -16.28 -3.45
N SER A 233 -12.30 -15.36 -3.16
CA SER A 233 -13.28 -15.51 -2.08
C SER A 233 -14.40 -16.51 -2.46
N GLN A 234 -15.35 -16.64 -1.60
CA GLN A 234 -16.55 -17.43 -1.78
C GLN A 234 -17.70 -16.80 -0.99
N LYS A 235 -18.95 -17.22 -1.24
CA LYS A 235 -20.13 -16.63 -0.59
C LYS A 235 -20.05 -16.55 0.94
N ASP A 236 -19.44 -17.54 1.59
CA ASP A 236 -19.09 -17.48 3.01
C ASP A 236 -17.63 -17.01 3.13
N ILE A 237 -17.43 -15.71 3.17
CA ILE A 237 -16.09 -15.09 3.20
C ILE A 237 -15.28 -15.46 4.44
N THR A 238 -15.93 -15.99 5.49
CA THR A 238 -15.27 -16.46 6.72
C THR A 238 -14.50 -17.78 6.52
N LYS A 239 -14.70 -18.44 5.39
CA LYS A 239 -13.97 -19.65 5.02
C LYS A 239 -12.66 -19.28 4.31
N PRO A 240 -11.61 -20.13 4.40
CA PRO A 240 -10.35 -19.89 3.68
C PRO A 240 -10.58 -19.70 2.18
N TRP A 241 -9.97 -18.68 1.61
CA TRP A 241 -10.06 -18.32 0.20
C TRP A 241 -9.16 -19.22 -0.66
N ARG A 242 -9.55 -19.48 -1.90
CA ARG A 242 -8.82 -20.34 -2.83
C ARG A 242 -7.63 -19.59 -3.42
N LYS A 243 -6.43 -20.10 -3.16
CA LYS A 243 -5.18 -19.55 -3.72
C LYS A 243 -4.95 -20.02 -5.14
N GLU A 244 -4.56 -19.11 -6.01
CA GLU A 244 -4.00 -19.37 -7.35
C GLU A 244 -2.67 -18.62 -7.50
N LEU A 245 -1.64 -19.32 -7.98
CA LEU A 245 -0.32 -18.71 -8.23
C LEU A 245 -0.27 -18.12 -9.63
N LEU A 246 0.20 -16.88 -9.74
CA LEU A 246 0.48 -16.26 -11.02
C LEU A 246 1.72 -16.88 -11.70
N PRO A 247 1.86 -16.75 -13.04
CA PRO A 247 2.99 -17.31 -13.78
C PRO A 247 4.34 -16.89 -13.21
N GLY A 248 5.32 -17.77 -13.32
CA GLY A 248 6.66 -17.53 -12.81
C GLY A 248 6.81 -17.73 -11.29
N ALA A 249 5.80 -18.26 -10.58
CA ALA A 249 5.91 -18.57 -9.16
C ALA A 249 7.18 -19.37 -8.82
N GLY A 250 7.82 -19.00 -7.72
CA GLY A 250 9.15 -19.50 -7.33
C GLY A 250 10.32 -18.77 -8.00
N LYS A 251 10.07 -17.95 -9.04
CA LYS A 251 11.07 -17.14 -9.75
C LYS A 251 10.77 -15.63 -9.69
N GLN A 252 9.68 -15.23 -9.08
CA GLN A 252 9.31 -13.81 -8.87
C GLN A 252 10.07 -13.26 -7.66
N PHE A 253 11.41 -13.18 -7.78
CA PHE A 253 12.30 -12.80 -6.67
C PHE A 253 11.96 -11.41 -6.15
N GLY A 254 11.73 -11.34 -4.83
CA GLY A 254 11.41 -10.10 -4.16
C GLY A 254 9.99 -9.58 -4.40
N ALA A 255 9.06 -10.43 -4.86
CA ALA A 255 7.65 -10.07 -5.05
C ALA A 255 7.06 -9.41 -3.81
N THR A 256 6.40 -8.26 -3.96
CA THR A 256 5.97 -7.47 -2.82
C THR A 256 4.52 -7.06 -2.93
N HIS A 257 4.16 -6.20 -3.85
CA HIS A 257 2.81 -5.69 -4.00
C HIS A 257 2.14 -6.31 -5.22
N ALA A 258 0.88 -6.67 -5.09
CA ALA A 258 0.02 -7.03 -6.20
C ALA A 258 -1.37 -6.42 -5.99
N ALA A 259 -1.86 -5.68 -7.00
CA ALA A 259 -3.10 -4.94 -6.94
C ALA A 259 -3.96 -5.17 -8.19
N PRO A 260 -5.26 -5.45 -8.00
CA PRO A 260 -6.22 -5.57 -9.10
C PRO A 260 -6.51 -4.22 -9.76
N ALA A 261 -6.45 -4.15 -11.10
CA ALA A 261 -6.83 -2.99 -11.90
C ALA A 261 -7.13 -3.40 -13.35
N ASP A 262 -8.05 -2.72 -14.04
CA ASP A 262 -8.18 -2.83 -15.50
C ASP A 262 -7.10 -1.96 -16.14
N VAL A 263 -5.97 -2.57 -16.50
CA VAL A 263 -4.76 -1.87 -16.95
C VAL A 263 -4.85 -1.47 -18.42
N ASN A 264 -5.56 -2.26 -19.22
CA ASN A 264 -5.59 -2.09 -20.67
C ASN A 264 -6.96 -1.64 -21.22
N GLY A 265 -7.92 -1.35 -20.33
CA GLY A 265 -9.25 -0.86 -20.70
C GLY A 265 -10.13 -1.91 -21.37
N ASP A 266 -9.85 -3.23 -21.19
CA ASP A 266 -10.62 -4.30 -21.83
C ASP A 266 -11.82 -4.78 -20.99
N GLY A 267 -12.01 -4.19 -19.80
CA GLY A 267 -13.10 -4.49 -18.88
C GLY A 267 -12.85 -5.71 -18.01
N LYS A 268 -11.65 -6.30 -18.05
CA LYS A 268 -11.23 -7.37 -17.14
C LYS A 268 -10.21 -6.82 -16.14
N ILE A 269 -10.19 -7.41 -14.97
CA ILE A 269 -9.26 -7.01 -13.93
C ILE A 269 -7.95 -7.75 -14.12
N ASP A 270 -6.89 -6.97 -14.40
CA ASP A 270 -5.50 -7.37 -14.45
C ASP A 270 -4.84 -7.24 -13.06
N ILE A 271 -3.56 -7.63 -12.93
CA ILE A 271 -2.81 -7.49 -11.68
C ILE A 271 -1.55 -6.66 -11.93
N LEU A 272 -1.51 -5.45 -11.39
CA LEU A 272 -0.27 -4.66 -11.27
C LEU A 272 0.60 -5.24 -10.16
N ALA A 273 1.93 -5.30 -10.37
CA ALA A 273 2.82 -5.97 -9.43
C ALA A 273 4.22 -5.34 -9.36
N THR A 274 4.79 -5.35 -8.15
CA THR A 274 6.12 -4.79 -7.89
C THR A 274 7.01 -5.74 -7.09
N ARG A 275 8.35 -5.51 -7.16
CA ARG A 275 9.37 -6.28 -6.46
C ARG A 275 10.12 -5.42 -5.46
N GLY A 276 9.58 -5.26 -4.26
CA GLY A 276 10.18 -4.45 -3.18
C GLY A 276 11.48 -5.00 -2.60
N HIS A 277 11.83 -6.24 -2.93
CA HIS A 277 13.12 -6.87 -2.58
C HIS A 277 13.82 -7.45 -3.82
N GLY A 278 13.61 -6.82 -4.96
CA GLY A 278 14.18 -7.18 -6.25
C GLY A 278 13.96 -6.05 -7.24
N VAL A 279 14.18 -6.32 -8.51
CA VAL A 279 14.09 -5.33 -9.58
C VAL A 279 12.83 -5.55 -10.40
N GLY A 280 12.11 -4.46 -10.67
CA GLY A 280 11.07 -4.39 -11.69
C GLY A 280 9.66 -4.15 -11.21
N VAL A 281 8.92 -3.54 -12.12
CA VAL A 281 7.49 -3.29 -12.09
C VAL A 281 6.86 -3.95 -13.29
N MET A 282 5.72 -4.59 -13.13
CA MET A 282 5.06 -5.40 -14.15
C MET A 282 3.56 -5.45 -13.95
N TRP A 283 2.85 -5.99 -14.93
CA TRP A 283 1.46 -6.37 -14.77
C TRP A 283 1.19 -7.74 -15.41
N PHE A 284 0.11 -8.38 -15.00
CA PHE A 284 -0.33 -9.68 -15.51
C PHE A 284 -1.71 -9.49 -16.15
N GLU A 285 -1.78 -9.72 -17.46
CA GLU A 285 -2.96 -9.54 -18.29
C GLU A 285 -3.93 -10.71 -18.11
N ALA A 286 -5.17 -10.39 -17.72
CA ALA A 286 -6.25 -11.37 -17.66
C ALA A 286 -6.74 -11.78 -19.07
N PRO A 287 -7.30 -13.00 -19.25
CA PRO A 287 -7.49 -14.05 -18.24
C PRO A 287 -6.30 -15.04 -18.15
N ASP A 288 -5.31 -14.91 -19.03
CA ASP A 288 -4.22 -15.88 -19.18
C ASP A 288 -3.04 -15.55 -18.29
N TRP A 289 -3.10 -14.43 -17.57
CA TRP A 289 -2.05 -13.91 -16.68
C TRP A 289 -0.70 -13.76 -17.38
N LYS A 290 -0.72 -13.32 -18.64
CA LYS A 290 0.50 -13.04 -19.38
C LYS A 290 1.25 -11.87 -18.72
N GLN A 291 2.50 -12.10 -18.34
CA GLN A 291 3.33 -11.07 -17.71
C GLN A 291 3.84 -10.06 -18.74
N HIS A 292 3.68 -8.78 -18.45
CA HIS A 292 4.23 -7.64 -19.16
C HIS A 292 5.12 -6.84 -18.21
N MET A 293 6.33 -6.49 -18.66
CA MET A 293 7.24 -5.65 -17.88
C MET A 293 6.97 -4.19 -18.18
N ILE A 294 6.78 -3.38 -17.13
CA ILE A 294 6.65 -1.92 -17.20
C ILE A 294 8.05 -1.30 -17.08
N ASP A 295 8.80 -1.71 -16.06
CA ASP A 295 10.16 -1.20 -15.83
C ASP A 295 11.05 -2.34 -15.28
N GLU A 296 12.17 -2.60 -15.97
CA GLU A 296 13.16 -3.62 -15.59
C GLU A 296 14.37 -3.01 -14.84
N THR A 297 14.33 -1.71 -14.51
CA THR A 297 15.49 -0.98 -13.99
C THR A 297 15.31 -0.44 -12.57
N ILE A 298 14.09 -0.21 -12.13
CA ILE A 298 13.83 0.30 -10.79
C ILE A 298 13.98 -0.82 -9.76
N ASP A 299 14.77 -0.58 -8.72
CA ASP A 299 15.12 -1.57 -7.70
C ASP A 299 14.42 -1.25 -6.38
N SER A 300 13.90 -2.32 -5.76
CA SER A 300 13.26 -2.32 -4.44
C SER A 300 12.02 -1.43 -4.39
N THR A 301 11.08 -1.66 -5.30
CA THR A 301 9.76 -1.00 -5.37
C THR A 301 8.83 -1.56 -4.30
N HIS A 302 8.92 -1.00 -3.07
CA HIS A 302 8.35 -1.61 -1.88
C HIS A 302 6.84 -1.42 -1.80
N SER A 303 6.36 -0.20 -1.94
CA SER A 303 4.94 0.15 -2.00
C SER A 303 4.59 0.78 -3.34
N THR A 304 3.32 0.71 -3.66
CA THR A 304 2.75 1.27 -4.89
C THR A 304 1.35 1.73 -4.59
N ASP A 305 0.93 2.83 -5.19
CA ASP A 305 -0.45 3.28 -5.17
C ASP A 305 -0.94 3.54 -6.59
N PHE A 306 -2.24 3.47 -6.81
CA PHE A 306 -2.87 3.47 -8.12
C PHE A 306 -3.99 4.50 -8.16
N GLY A 307 -4.13 5.18 -9.28
CA GLY A 307 -5.18 6.15 -9.51
C GLY A 307 -4.95 6.92 -10.80
N ASP A 308 -5.94 7.64 -11.23
CA ASP A 308 -5.83 8.58 -12.34
C ASP A 308 -5.05 9.81 -11.86
N ILE A 309 -3.73 9.85 -12.16
CA ILE A 309 -2.85 10.94 -11.72
C ILE A 309 -2.96 12.11 -12.70
N ASP A 310 -3.15 11.81 -13.97
CA ASP A 310 -3.10 12.82 -14.99
C ASP A 310 -4.49 13.28 -15.51
N GLY A 311 -5.57 12.72 -14.98
CA GLY A 311 -6.95 13.15 -15.24
C GLY A 311 -7.49 12.70 -16.60
N ASP A 312 -6.90 11.66 -17.20
CA ASP A 312 -7.34 11.11 -18.49
C ASP A 312 -8.32 9.93 -18.37
N GLY A 313 -8.52 9.42 -17.15
CA GLY A 313 -9.45 8.36 -16.80
C GLY A 313 -8.82 6.98 -16.76
N ASP A 314 -7.55 6.83 -17.10
CA ASP A 314 -6.82 5.57 -17.08
C ASP A 314 -6.14 5.34 -15.72
N ILE A 315 -5.80 4.11 -15.39
CA ILE A 315 -5.14 3.79 -14.11
C ILE A 315 -3.63 3.96 -14.25
N ASP A 316 -3.12 5.02 -13.63
CA ASP A 316 -1.70 5.28 -13.44
C ASP A 316 -1.18 4.63 -12.17
N MET A 317 0.13 4.72 -11.97
CA MET A 317 0.79 4.13 -10.81
C MET A 317 1.88 5.04 -10.26
N SER A 318 1.90 5.25 -8.94
CA SER A 318 3.03 5.82 -8.22
C SER A 318 3.81 4.72 -7.49
N THR A 319 5.14 4.79 -7.47
CA THR A 319 5.99 3.91 -6.67
C THR A 319 7.30 4.55 -6.28
N VAL A 320 7.96 3.93 -5.31
CA VAL A 320 9.25 4.37 -4.77
C VAL A 320 10.26 3.24 -4.85
N GLY A 321 11.43 3.51 -5.43
CA GLY A 321 12.53 2.55 -5.55
C GLY A 321 13.56 2.78 -4.45
N TYR A 322 13.49 1.99 -3.37
CA TYR A 322 14.32 2.17 -2.19
C TYR A 322 15.83 2.12 -2.48
N GLU A 323 16.32 1.08 -3.20
CA GLU A 323 17.75 0.98 -3.55
C GLU A 323 18.11 1.85 -4.75
N SER A 324 17.21 2.07 -5.69
CA SER A 324 17.42 3.01 -6.80
C SER A 324 17.27 4.47 -6.41
N LYS A 325 16.79 4.79 -5.21
CA LYS A 325 16.57 6.13 -4.66
C LYS A 325 15.62 6.99 -5.48
N LEU A 326 14.66 6.36 -6.14
CA LEU A 326 13.71 7.04 -7.02
C LEU A 326 12.34 7.16 -6.38
N ALA A 327 11.70 8.32 -6.54
CA ALA A 327 10.26 8.44 -6.52
C ALA A 327 9.80 8.67 -7.95
N VAL A 328 8.84 7.88 -8.42
CA VAL A 328 8.39 7.89 -9.82
C VAL A 328 6.88 7.71 -9.89
N TRP A 329 6.30 8.16 -10.99
CA TRP A 329 5.00 7.70 -11.41
C TRP A 329 5.05 7.22 -12.87
N TYR A 330 4.13 6.37 -13.24
CA TYR A 330 4.01 5.77 -14.55
C TYR A 330 2.64 6.14 -15.12
N GLU A 331 2.66 6.97 -16.15
CA GLU A 331 1.51 7.36 -16.96
C GLU A 331 1.12 6.18 -17.84
N ASN A 332 -0.09 5.69 -17.71
CA ASN A 332 -0.68 4.65 -18.56
C ASN A 332 -1.40 5.32 -19.75
N ASP A 333 -1.42 4.68 -20.89
CA ASP A 333 -2.19 5.14 -22.06
C ASP A 333 -3.53 4.42 -22.23
N GLY A 334 -4.03 3.76 -21.17
CA GLY A 334 -5.24 2.95 -21.17
C GLY A 334 -5.16 1.67 -21.99
N ARG A 335 -3.96 1.29 -22.43
CA ARG A 335 -3.71 0.08 -23.23
C ARG A 335 -2.57 -0.76 -22.66
N GLY A 336 -2.16 -0.44 -21.42
CA GLY A 336 -1.07 -1.12 -20.74
C GLY A 336 0.33 -0.70 -21.19
N ASN A 337 0.48 0.44 -21.88
CA ASN A 337 1.80 1.03 -22.15
C ASN A 337 2.05 2.16 -21.16
N PHE A 338 3.22 2.14 -20.53
CA PHE A 338 3.55 3.06 -19.46
C PHE A 338 4.75 3.95 -19.79
N ASN A 339 4.62 5.24 -19.48
CA ASN A 339 5.70 6.22 -19.54
C ASN A 339 6.17 6.56 -18.13
N ARG A 340 7.47 6.41 -17.85
CA ARG A 340 8.03 6.72 -16.54
C ARG A 340 8.33 8.20 -16.39
N HIS A 341 7.80 8.81 -15.34
CA HIS A 341 8.09 10.18 -14.89
C HIS A 341 8.83 10.12 -13.54
N ILE A 342 9.97 10.84 -13.46
CA ILE A 342 10.81 10.85 -12.27
C ILE A 342 10.50 12.09 -11.45
N LEU A 343 10.00 11.91 -10.24
CA LEU A 343 9.71 12.97 -9.26
C LEU A 343 10.94 13.33 -8.44
N SER A 344 11.76 12.34 -8.09
CA SER A 344 13.00 12.54 -7.32
C SER A 344 14.03 11.45 -7.60
N ARG A 345 15.31 11.83 -7.55
CA ARG A 345 16.47 10.92 -7.64
C ARG A 345 17.22 10.76 -6.32
N ASP A 346 16.67 11.27 -5.24
CA ASP A 346 17.26 11.16 -3.90
C ASP A 346 16.18 10.83 -2.85
N GLN A 347 15.34 9.84 -3.16
CA GLN A 347 14.26 9.43 -2.27
C GLN A 347 14.34 7.92 -2.00
N MET A 348 15.01 7.55 -0.89
CA MET A 348 15.03 6.18 -0.38
C MET A 348 13.79 5.94 0.49
N ALA A 349 12.66 5.76 -0.17
CA ALA A 349 11.35 5.71 0.45
C ALA A 349 10.79 4.29 0.53
N TYR A 350 9.79 4.11 1.38
CA TYR A 350 9.16 2.83 1.66
C TYR A 350 7.70 2.81 1.23
N ASP A 351 7.02 3.97 1.26
CA ASP A 351 5.61 4.09 0.97
C ASP A 351 5.29 5.31 0.13
N THR A 352 4.23 5.22 -0.65
CA THR A 352 3.68 6.29 -1.49
C THR A 352 2.15 6.24 -1.45
N MET A 353 1.52 7.41 -1.58
CA MET A 353 0.07 7.58 -1.61
C MET A 353 -0.31 8.60 -2.68
N ILE A 354 -1.33 8.29 -3.47
CA ILE A 354 -1.96 9.18 -4.44
C ILE A 354 -3.20 9.78 -3.80
N THR A 355 -3.30 11.10 -3.70
CA THR A 355 -4.45 11.80 -3.15
C THR A 355 -4.38 13.30 -3.45
N ASP A 356 -5.53 13.96 -3.55
CA ASP A 356 -5.61 15.43 -3.65
C ASP A 356 -5.35 16.06 -2.27
N LEU A 357 -4.11 16.49 -2.02
CA LEU A 357 -3.70 17.03 -0.71
C LEU A 357 -4.13 18.47 -0.48
N ASP A 358 -4.21 19.28 -1.52
CA ASP A 358 -4.53 20.71 -1.38
C ASP A 358 -5.93 21.11 -1.84
N GLY A 359 -6.76 20.13 -2.23
CA GLY A 359 -8.16 20.33 -2.57
C GLY A 359 -8.37 21.02 -3.90
N ASP A 360 -7.41 20.90 -4.84
CA ASP A 360 -7.51 21.53 -6.16
C ASP A 360 -8.16 20.62 -7.22
N GLY A 361 -8.50 19.38 -6.85
CA GLY A 361 -9.17 18.41 -7.70
C GLY A 361 -8.22 17.54 -8.51
N HIS A 362 -6.90 17.66 -8.32
CA HIS A 362 -5.88 16.84 -8.97
C HIS A 362 -5.13 15.98 -7.97
N ASN A 363 -4.87 14.74 -8.33
CA ASN A 363 -4.16 13.82 -7.47
C ASN A 363 -2.68 14.17 -7.36
N ASP A 364 -2.23 14.42 -6.15
CA ASP A 364 -0.83 14.61 -5.75
C ASP A 364 -0.17 13.27 -5.37
N ILE A 365 1.14 13.31 -5.09
CA ILE A 365 1.88 12.14 -4.59
C ILE A 365 2.55 12.48 -3.27
N LEU A 366 2.18 11.74 -2.22
CA LEU A 366 2.81 11.79 -0.90
C LEU A 366 3.78 10.62 -0.76
N VAL A 367 5.01 10.89 -0.30
CA VAL A 367 6.06 9.87 -0.15
C VAL A 367 6.57 9.83 1.29
N ALA A 368 6.60 8.63 1.88
CA ALA A 368 7.19 8.37 3.18
C ALA A 368 8.60 7.78 3.03
N GLY A 369 9.59 8.61 3.31
CA GLY A 369 11.02 8.33 3.13
C GLY A 369 11.64 7.62 4.32
N GLN A 370 11.62 6.27 4.32
CA GLN A 370 12.16 5.50 5.42
C GLN A 370 13.65 5.85 5.68
N ARG A 371 14.51 5.71 4.70
CA ARG A 371 15.95 5.97 4.86
C ARG A 371 16.33 7.40 4.51
N SER A 372 15.55 8.07 3.69
CA SER A 372 15.63 9.52 3.49
C SER A 372 15.20 10.29 4.74
N GLN A 373 14.51 9.63 5.68
CA GLN A 373 14.11 10.20 6.98
C GLN A 373 13.20 11.41 6.85
N ASN A 374 12.32 11.40 5.86
CA ASN A 374 11.46 12.52 5.54
C ASN A 374 10.03 12.07 5.15
N VAL A 375 9.17 13.05 5.00
CA VAL A 375 7.89 12.95 4.29
C VAL A 375 7.87 14.08 3.28
N VAL A 376 7.60 13.76 2.02
CA VAL A 376 7.63 14.71 0.91
C VAL A 376 6.31 14.66 0.16
N TRP A 377 5.75 15.83 -0.11
CA TRP A 377 4.64 16.04 -1.01
C TRP A 377 5.15 16.51 -2.37
N PHE A 378 4.75 15.84 -3.43
CA PHE A 378 4.92 16.25 -4.83
C PHE A 378 3.57 16.73 -5.34
N LYS A 379 3.45 18.05 -5.54
CA LYS A 379 2.21 18.65 -6.01
C LYS A 379 2.05 18.43 -7.51
N ASN A 380 0.87 17.95 -7.91
CA ASN A 380 0.51 17.87 -9.32
C ASN A 380 0.45 19.28 -9.92
N PRO A 381 1.22 19.58 -10.99
CA PRO A 381 1.26 20.94 -11.56
C PRO A 381 0.09 21.25 -12.49
N ARG A 382 -0.89 20.37 -12.65
CA ARG A 382 -2.08 20.62 -13.47
C ARG A 382 -2.92 21.72 -12.84
N GLU A 383 -3.54 22.58 -13.69
CA GLU A 383 -4.41 23.69 -13.31
C GLU A 383 -5.86 23.41 -13.74
#